data_76326efe794e65f2ad2a56f21ebdc1a4
#
_entry.id   76326efe794e65f2ad2a56f21ebdc1a4
#
_cell.length_a   1.000
_cell.length_b   1.000
_cell.length_c   1.000
_cell.angle_alpha   90.00
_cell.angle_beta   90.00
_cell.angle_gamma   90.00
#
_symmetry.space_group_name_H-M   'P 1'
#
loop_
_entity.id
_entity.type
_entity.pdbx_description
1 polymer ?
#
loop_
_entity_poly.entity_id
_entity_poly.type
_entity_poly.pdbx_seq_one_letter_code
_entity_poly.pdbx_strand_id
1 'polypeptide(L)'
;MVTDTVPADGIAGRDGQNHKEIHVVPWSVVLRALVLVVWIAGAHAAEPIDINRADAQALQQGLTMVGATKAEAIVEHRRRHGPFHRVEDLTQVKGIGKAIVERNRQRITVGNRLLPADPVPGSVPVRTVPRR
;
A
#
# COMPACT_ATOMS: atom_id res chain seq x y z
N MET A 1 -91.92 2.16 -30.91
CA MET A 1 -91.76 3.06 -29.75
C MET A 1 -91.03 2.32 -28.70
N VAL A 2 -89.80 2.36 -28.61
CA VAL A 2 -89.00 2.19 -27.42
C VAL A 2 -87.57 2.56 -27.77
N THR A 3 -87.10 3.58 -27.16
CA THR A 3 -85.76 4.11 -27.29
C THR A 3 -84.87 3.42 -26.31
N ASP A 4 -83.94 2.61 -26.77
CA ASP A 4 -82.92 2.05 -25.88
C ASP A 4 -81.62 2.88 -25.96
N THR A 5 -81.44 3.51 -24.88
CA THR A 5 -80.19 4.28 -24.62
C THR A 5 -79.14 3.30 -24.10
N VAL A 6 -78.05 3.15 -24.84
CA VAL A 6 -76.86 2.41 -24.43
C VAL A 6 -75.94 3.36 -23.67
N PRO A 7 -75.55 3.05 -22.43
CA PRO A 7 -74.49 3.77 -21.72
C PRO A 7 -73.14 3.31 -22.22
N ALA A 8 -72.35 4.25 -22.64
CA ALA A 8 -70.94 4.07 -23.01
C ALA A 8 -70.11 3.97 -21.71
N ASP A 9 -69.87 2.73 -21.28
CA ASP A 9 -68.90 2.51 -20.21
C ASP A 9 -67.48 2.71 -20.74
N GLY A 10 -66.89 3.80 -20.30
CA GLY A 10 -65.50 4.11 -20.55
C GLY A 10 -64.58 3.11 -19.89
N ILE A 11 -63.88 2.39 -20.74
CA ILE A 11 -62.77 1.56 -20.29
C ILE A 11 -61.62 2.50 -19.93
N ALA A 12 -61.48 2.82 -18.66
CA ALA A 12 -60.31 3.50 -18.14
C ALA A 12 -59.10 2.61 -18.34
N GLY A 13 -58.30 2.89 -19.35
CA GLY A 13 -56.99 2.34 -19.55
C GLY A 13 -56.14 2.67 -18.32
N ARG A 14 -55.84 1.67 -17.53
CA ARG A 14 -54.75 1.76 -16.56
C ARG A 14 -53.46 1.65 -17.29
N ASP A 15 -52.99 2.79 -17.80
CA ASP A 15 -51.64 2.94 -18.24
C ASP A 15 -50.73 2.89 -17.00
N GLY A 16 -50.29 1.68 -16.69
CA GLY A 16 -49.21 1.45 -15.75
C GLY A 16 -47.97 2.09 -16.31
N GLN A 17 -47.84 3.39 -16.13
CA GLN A 17 -46.58 4.09 -16.35
C GLN A 17 -45.60 3.64 -15.28
N ASN A 18 -44.96 2.52 -15.56
CA ASN A 18 -43.79 2.11 -14.85
C ASN A 18 -42.65 3.08 -15.25
N HIS A 19 -42.69 4.26 -14.66
CA HIS A 19 -41.57 5.20 -14.71
C HIS A 19 -40.46 4.55 -13.93
N LYS A 20 -39.61 3.79 -14.64
CA LYS A 20 -38.28 3.49 -14.15
C LYS A 20 -37.59 4.84 -14.02
N GLU A 21 -37.64 5.38 -12.82
CA GLU A 21 -36.83 6.53 -12.44
C GLU A 21 -35.36 6.13 -12.63
N ILE A 22 -34.83 6.47 -13.79
CA ILE A 22 -33.40 6.38 -14.01
C ILE A 22 -32.82 7.50 -13.15
N HIS A 23 -32.36 7.13 -11.96
CA HIS A 23 -31.60 8.04 -11.11
C HIS A 23 -30.31 8.37 -11.88
N VAL A 24 -30.38 9.40 -12.71
CA VAL A 24 -29.21 10.02 -13.33
C VAL A 24 -28.43 10.66 -12.21
N VAL A 25 -27.47 9.91 -11.66
CA VAL A 25 -26.51 10.46 -10.72
C VAL A 25 -25.85 11.68 -11.37
N PRO A 26 -26.01 12.88 -10.80
CA PRO A 26 -25.45 14.07 -11.44
C PRO A 26 -23.94 13.90 -11.57
N TRP A 27 -23.40 14.24 -12.71
CA TRP A 27 -21.97 14.11 -13.04
C TRP A 27 -21.05 14.70 -11.95
N SER A 28 -21.54 15.71 -11.26
CA SER A 28 -20.85 16.30 -10.11
C SER A 28 -20.58 15.31 -8.96
N VAL A 29 -21.49 14.34 -8.74
CA VAL A 29 -21.31 13.30 -7.71
C VAL A 29 -20.29 12.27 -8.18
N VAL A 30 -20.35 11.89 -9.47
CA VAL A 30 -19.38 10.96 -10.08
C VAL A 30 -17.97 11.55 -10.05
N LEU A 31 -17.84 12.84 -10.44
CA LEU A 31 -16.55 13.55 -10.41
C LEU A 31 -16.00 13.64 -8.99
N ARG A 32 -16.84 13.94 -7.98
CA ARG A 32 -16.42 14.01 -6.58
C ARG A 32 -16.01 12.65 -6.03
N ALA A 33 -16.72 11.59 -6.40
CA ALA A 33 -16.37 10.22 -6.02
C ALA A 33 -15.02 9.80 -6.64
N LEU A 34 -14.76 10.19 -7.90
CA LEU A 34 -13.53 9.88 -8.61
C LEU A 34 -12.33 10.62 -8.02
N VAL A 35 -12.49 11.88 -7.62
CA VAL A 35 -11.47 12.66 -6.92
C VAL A 35 -11.18 12.05 -5.54
N LEU A 36 -12.19 11.56 -4.81
CA LEU A 36 -12.02 10.92 -3.49
C LEU A 36 -11.25 9.59 -3.62
N VAL A 37 -11.50 8.80 -4.66
CA VAL A 37 -10.78 7.54 -4.92
C VAL A 37 -9.30 7.80 -5.21
N VAL A 38 -8.98 8.85 -5.97
CA VAL A 38 -7.59 9.25 -6.26
C VAL A 38 -6.86 9.71 -4.99
N TRP A 39 -7.56 10.37 -4.06
CA TRP A 39 -6.96 10.80 -2.79
C TRP A 39 -6.64 9.64 -1.83
N ILE A 40 -7.44 8.58 -1.85
CA ILE A 40 -7.22 7.39 -1.01
C ILE A 40 -6.06 6.55 -1.53
N ALA A 41 -5.79 6.56 -2.84
CA ALA A 41 -4.68 5.83 -3.46
C ALA A 41 -3.29 6.43 -3.15
N GLY A 42 -3.22 7.68 -2.63
CA GLY A 42 -1.96 8.41 -2.40
C GLY A 42 -1.27 8.18 -1.05
N ALA A 43 -1.89 7.48 -0.09
CA ALA A 43 -1.36 7.34 1.27
C ALA A 43 -0.84 5.92 1.58
N HIS A 44 -0.32 5.22 0.59
CA HIS A 44 0.53 4.06 0.88
C HIS A 44 1.90 4.60 1.30
N ALA A 45 2.06 4.83 2.59
CA ALA A 45 3.39 4.87 3.19
C ALA A 45 4.04 3.54 2.81
N ALA A 46 5.03 3.59 1.92
CA ALA A 46 5.71 2.39 1.45
C ALA A 46 6.28 1.68 2.68
N GLU A 47 5.73 0.51 2.98
CA GLU A 47 6.19 -0.30 4.10
C GLU A 47 7.68 -0.60 3.94
N PRO A 48 8.50 -0.46 4.98
CA PRO A 48 9.93 -0.72 4.87
C PRO A 48 10.19 -2.16 4.40
N ILE A 49 11.06 -2.31 3.42
CA ILE A 49 11.40 -3.59 2.81
C ILE A 49 12.49 -4.27 3.63
N ASP A 50 12.21 -5.48 4.09
CA ASP A 50 13.20 -6.31 4.75
C ASP A 50 14.15 -6.93 3.71
N ILE A 51 15.39 -6.44 3.65
CA ILE A 51 16.40 -6.92 2.70
C ILE A 51 16.84 -8.37 2.93
N ASN A 52 16.57 -8.92 4.10
CA ASN A 52 16.89 -10.31 4.40
C ASN A 52 15.80 -11.28 3.95
N ARG A 53 14.56 -10.80 3.78
CA ARG A 53 13.39 -11.63 3.44
C ARG A 53 12.81 -11.35 2.06
N ALA A 54 12.88 -10.10 1.60
CA ALA A 54 12.33 -9.70 0.31
C ALA A 54 12.95 -10.51 -0.84
N ASP A 55 12.15 -10.87 -1.82
CA ASP A 55 12.65 -11.45 -3.07
C ASP A 55 13.25 -10.38 -4.00
N ALA A 56 13.89 -10.79 -5.08
CA ALA A 56 14.51 -9.88 -6.03
C ALA A 56 13.49 -8.92 -6.67
N GLN A 57 12.26 -9.38 -6.90
CA GLN A 57 11.20 -8.57 -7.49
C GLN A 57 10.74 -7.47 -6.53
N ALA A 58 10.50 -7.80 -5.27
CA ALA A 58 10.13 -6.82 -4.25
C ALA A 58 11.25 -5.78 -4.03
N LEU A 59 12.51 -6.21 -3.99
CA LEU A 59 13.67 -5.32 -3.89
C LEU A 59 13.76 -4.36 -5.08
N GLN A 60 13.53 -4.86 -6.31
CA GLN A 60 13.53 -4.05 -7.53
C GLN A 60 12.41 -3.01 -7.53
N GLN A 61 11.22 -3.39 -7.09
CA GLN A 61 10.05 -2.51 -7.11
C GLN A 61 10.06 -1.48 -5.99
N GLY A 62 10.59 -1.84 -4.84
CA GLY A 62 10.53 -1.01 -3.65
C GLY A 62 11.74 -0.13 -3.40
N LEU A 63 12.90 -0.44 -3.99
CA LEU A 63 14.12 0.31 -3.79
C LEU A 63 14.47 1.20 -4.99
N THR A 64 14.80 2.45 -4.70
CA THR A 64 15.18 3.42 -5.73
C THR A 64 16.58 3.12 -6.25
N MET A 65 16.79 3.14 -7.58
CA MET A 65 18.05 2.84 -8.28
C MET A 65 18.54 1.38 -8.13
N VAL A 66 17.67 0.49 -7.69
CA VAL A 66 17.91 -0.95 -7.63
C VAL A 66 17.10 -1.63 -8.72
N GLY A 67 17.75 -1.94 -9.84
CA GLY A 67 17.15 -2.74 -10.92
C GLY A 67 17.33 -4.23 -10.67
N ALA A 68 16.83 -5.08 -11.60
CA ALA A 68 16.83 -6.54 -11.49
C ALA A 68 18.21 -7.10 -11.12
N THR A 69 19.25 -6.71 -11.82
CA THR A 69 20.62 -7.20 -11.59
C THR A 69 21.14 -6.90 -10.19
N LYS A 70 20.83 -5.71 -9.64
CA LYS A 70 21.22 -5.35 -8.28
C LYS A 70 20.40 -6.06 -7.24
N ALA A 71 19.09 -6.25 -7.49
CA ALA A 71 18.20 -6.99 -6.62
C ALA A 71 18.65 -8.47 -6.51
N GLU A 72 18.98 -9.09 -7.63
CA GLU A 72 19.55 -10.44 -7.65
C GLU A 72 20.89 -10.51 -6.91
N ALA A 73 21.75 -9.51 -7.07
CA ALA A 73 23.03 -9.44 -6.36
C ALA A 73 22.85 -9.34 -4.83
N ILE A 74 21.81 -8.64 -4.35
CA ILE A 74 21.46 -8.61 -2.92
C ILE A 74 21.06 -10.01 -2.43
N VAL A 75 20.16 -10.68 -3.15
CA VAL A 75 19.70 -12.03 -2.80
C VAL A 75 20.86 -13.02 -2.79
N GLU A 76 21.71 -12.97 -3.81
CA GLU A 76 22.89 -13.83 -3.93
C GLU A 76 23.92 -13.54 -2.83
N HIS A 77 24.14 -12.28 -2.49
CA HIS A 77 25.06 -11.90 -1.42
C HIS A 77 24.63 -12.51 -0.08
N ARG A 78 23.34 -12.33 0.30
CA ARG A 78 22.85 -12.91 1.57
C ARG A 78 22.86 -14.44 1.59
N ARG A 79 22.70 -15.08 0.43
CA ARG A 79 22.80 -16.55 0.30
C ARG A 79 24.20 -17.06 0.55
N ARG A 80 25.21 -16.33 0.10
CA ARG A 80 26.64 -16.74 0.20
C ARG A 80 27.28 -16.32 1.52
N HIS A 81 26.96 -15.13 2.00
CA HIS A 81 27.64 -14.49 3.13
C HIS A 81 26.77 -14.43 4.41
N GLY A 82 25.51 -14.86 4.32
CA GLY A 82 24.56 -14.74 5.40
C GLY A 82 23.75 -13.45 5.36
N PRO A 83 22.82 -13.26 6.33
CA PRO A 83 21.95 -12.11 6.39
C PRO A 83 22.73 -10.82 6.66
N PHE A 84 22.20 -9.71 6.14
CA PHE A 84 22.70 -8.37 6.46
C PHE A 84 22.35 -8.02 7.91
N HIS A 85 23.29 -7.48 8.63
CA HIS A 85 23.10 -7.03 10.02
C HIS A 85 22.76 -5.55 10.10
N ARG A 86 23.21 -4.77 9.14
CA ARG A 86 23.01 -3.32 9.02
C ARG A 86 22.65 -2.96 7.60
N VAL A 87 21.96 -1.83 7.45
CA VAL A 87 21.61 -1.29 6.14
C VAL A 87 22.88 -0.93 5.34
N GLU A 88 23.93 -0.51 6.02
CA GLU A 88 25.24 -0.16 5.45
C GLU A 88 25.94 -1.36 4.81
N ASP A 89 25.67 -2.58 5.26
CA ASP A 89 26.28 -3.80 4.71
C ASP A 89 25.93 -4.01 3.23
N LEU A 90 24.84 -3.39 2.75
CA LEU A 90 24.47 -3.39 1.34
C LEU A 90 25.57 -2.80 0.43
N THR A 91 26.47 -1.98 0.96
CA THR A 91 27.60 -1.45 0.18
C THR A 91 28.60 -2.53 -0.24
N GLN A 92 28.55 -3.72 0.38
CA GLN A 92 29.37 -4.87 0.01
C GLN A 92 28.83 -5.58 -1.24
N VAL A 93 27.57 -5.30 -1.61
CA VAL A 93 26.95 -5.88 -2.79
C VAL A 93 27.43 -5.16 -4.04
N LYS A 94 27.88 -5.94 -5.04
CA LYS A 94 28.33 -5.39 -6.31
C LYS A 94 27.27 -4.49 -6.96
N GLY A 95 27.66 -3.25 -7.23
CA GLY A 95 26.80 -2.25 -7.87
C GLY A 95 25.94 -1.44 -6.92
N ILE A 96 26.03 -1.66 -5.60
CA ILE A 96 25.35 -0.87 -4.58
C ILE A 96 26.36 -0.04 -3.82
N GLY A 97 26.39 1.26 -4.10
CA GLY A 97 27.25 2.21 -3.41
C GLY A 97 26.49 2.95 -2.29
N LYS A 98 27.27 3.70 -1.49
CA LYS A 98 26.76 4.49 -0.37
C LYS A 98 25.59 5.40 -0.74
N ALA A 99 25.63 6.03 -1.93
CA ALA A 99 24.56 6.90 -2.40
C ALA A 99 23.21 6.16 -2.57
N ILE A 100 23.23 4.91 -3.03
CA ILE A 100 22.01 4.08 -3.16
C ILE A 100 21.50 3.70 -1.78
N VAL A 101 22.36 3.34 -0.86
CA VAL A 101 22.01 2.99 0.53
C VAL A 101 21.34 4.17 1.23
N GLU A 102 21.95 5.35 1.19
CA GLU A 102 21.41 6.56 1.82
C GLU A 102 20.04 6.96 1.24
N ARG A 103 19.87 6.84 -0.07
CA ARG A 103 18.60 7.16 -0.74
C ARG A 103 17.46 6.22 -0.33
N ASN A 104 17.79 5.01 0.05
CA ASN A 104 16.82 3.98 0.43
C ASN A 104 16.75 3.75 1.94
N ARG A 105 17.52 4.46 2.75
CA ARG A 105 17.65 4.22 4.20
C ARG A 105 16.31 4.14 4.92
N GLN A 106 15.34 4.99 4.57
CA GLN A 106 14.01 5.02 5.18
C GLN A 106 13.08 3.91 4.67
N ARG A 107 13.45 3.26 3.56
CA ARG A 107 12.67 2.19 2.92
C ARG A 107 13.20 0.80 3.21
N ILE A 108 14.35 0.70 3.88
CA ILE A 108 15.04 -0.56 4.16
C ILE A 108 14.94 -0.89 5.64
N THR A 109 14.68 -2.15 5.91
CA THR A 109 14.86 -2.75 7.24
C THR A 109 15.67 -4.04 7.12
N VAL A 110 16.38 -4.40 8.18
CA VAL A 110 17.19 -5.63 8.24
C VAL A 110 16.50 -6.76 9.01
N GLY A 111 15.20 -6.66 9.27
CA GLY A 111 14.39 -7.74 9.84
C GLY A 111 14.80 -8.24 11.21
N ASN A 112 15.73 -7.57 11.86
CA ASN A 112 16.21 -7.98 13.18
C ASN A 112 15.35 -7.40 14.30
N ARG A 113 14.07 -7.81 14.33
CA ARG A 113 13.14 -7.38 15.38
C ARG A 113 13.38 -8.11 16.73
N LEU A 114 14.45 -8.91 16.84
CA LEU A 114 14.73 -9.73 18.00
C LEU A 114 16.03 -9.34 18.73
N LEU A 115 16.71 -8.28 18.30
CA LEU A 115 17.71 -7.67 19.19
C LEU A 115 17.03 -6.55 19.98
N PRO A 116 17.18 -6.50 21.30
CA PRO A 116 16.80 -5.32 22.06
C PRO A 116 17.44 -4.11 21.40
N ALA A 117 16.68 -3.01 21.30
CA ALA A 117 17.17 -1.77 20.75
C ALA A 117 18.60 -1.53 21.22
N ASP A 118 19.53 -1.30 20.27
CA ASP A 118 20.87 -0.84 20.62
C ASP A 118 20.71 0.29 21.63
N PRO A 119 21.41 0.24 22.78
CA PRO A 119 21.29 1.29 23.77
C PRO A 119 21.61 2.60 23.12
N VAL A 120 20.66 3.52 23.11
CA VAL A 120 20.86 4.90 22.65
C VAL A 120 22.16 5.41 23.25
N PRO A 121 23.11 5.92 22.46
CA PRO A 121 24.36 6.45 23.00
C PRO A 121 24.01 7.59 23.97
N GLY A 122 24.17 7.35 25.27
CA GLY A 122 23.81 8.27 26.34
C GLY A 122 22.94 7.68 27.46
N SER A 123 22.35 6.52 27.31
CA SER A 123 21.66 5.84 28.42
C SER A 123 22.67 5.03 29.23
N VAL A 124 23.18 5.62 30.30
CA VAL A 124 23.96 4.90 31.34
C VAL A 124 23.06 3.86 31.99
N PRO A 125 23.49 2.59 32.07
CA PRO A 125 22.73 1.57 32.78
C PRO A 125 22.64 1.97 34.25
N VAL A 126 21.43 2.15 34.76
CA VAL A 126 21.19 2.34 36.20
C VAL A 126 21.59 1.04 36.88
N ARG A 127 22.74 1.07 37.47
CA ARG A 127 23.27 0.00 38.31
C ARG A 127 22.40 -0.06 39.57
N THR A 128 21.46 -0.98 39.59
CA THR A 128 20.68 -1.25 40.80
C THR A 128 21.65 -1.82 41.86
N VAL A 129 21.99 -1.00 42.84
CA VAL A 129 22.76 -1.42 44.00
C VAL A 129 21.81 -2.16 44.93
N PRO A 130 22.07 -3.43 45.29
CA PRO A 130 21.26 -4.14 46.28
C PRO A 130 21.47 -3.49 47.66
N ARG A 131 20.40 -3.02 48.28
CA ARG A 131 20.40 -2.62 49.67
C ARG A 131 20.58 -3.86 50.55
N ARG A 132 21.60 -3.87 51.34
CA ARG A 132 21.70 -4.72 52.54
C ARG A 132 20.84 -4.13 53.65
#